data_cb3ff30e06212375a787cd37e2eb22d1
#
_entry.id   cb3ff30e06212375a787cd37e2eb22d1
#
_cell.length_a   1.000
_cell.length_b   1.000
_cell.length_c   1.000
_cell.angle_alpha   90.00
_cell.angle_beta   90.00
_cell.angle_gamma   90.00
#
_symmetry.space_group_name_H-M   'P 1'
#
loop_
_entity.id
_entity.type
_entity.pdbx_description
1 polymer ?
#
loop_
_entity_poly.entity_id
_entity_poly.type
_entity_poly.pdbx_seq_one_letter_code
_entity_poly.pdbx_strand_id
1 'polypeptide(L)'
;MYIMKQLLLLILLALTAMPADAQEYPKVILPGDYPDPSIMREGEDYYMTHSPFFYAPGFLIWHSKDLVNWEPVCRACPEYEGSAMAPDLLKYKDKYYIYYPTSKGENYVIYADNIRGPWSKPVKLDVRGIDPGHVIGEDGRRYLFTNNGWVAPLSDDGLKITGENKKVYDGWVYPKNWETEGDDMYLESPKLLFKDGYYYMTSAEGGTAGPATSHMCVMARSKSILGPWENSPYNPVVHTYSATDNWWSKGHGTLIDDVNGNWWMVYHAYAKGYHTLGRQTLIEPMEYSPDGWFRPTRTAASLPADPNIKHGLNLNDDFTETSLGMQWTFWKEYAPGQLSFKNHTLRMNAKGSSPADGRLLLITPEDKCYETQVDVQVGKDNKAGLVLFYNEKAFAGVISDGKNFTVYRNAEQTETIPNKIGRNFKVKLLNQGNKVKMMVSKDGNAWTVLAEDVDVSDMHHNKSVSYTHLRAHETL
;
A
#
# COMPACT_ATOMS: atom_id res chain seq x y z
N MET A 1 -35.73 51.66 13.27
CA MET A 1 -34.27 51.62 13.23
C MET A 1 -33.66 50.69 14.27
N TYR A 2 -34.21 50.51 15.46
CA TYR A 2 -33.70 49.61 16.49
C TYR A 2 -33.91 48.10 16.17
N ILE A 3 -35.04 47.74 15.62
CA ILE A 3 -35.40 46.33 15.27
C ILE A 3 -34.51 45.82 14.09
N MET A 4 -34.20 46.67 13.15
CA MET A 4 -33.29 46.31 12.01
C MET A 4 -31.83 46.08 12.47
N LYS A 5 -31.34 46.80 13.50
CA LYS A 5 -30.02 46.57 14.07
C LYS A 5 -29.92 45.26 14.86
N GLN A 6 -31.00 44.86 15.58
CA GLN A 6 -31.03 43.59 16.26
C GLN A 6 -31.13 42.38 15.30
N LEU A 7 -31.86 42.52 14.18
CA LEU A 7 -31.94 41.48 13.15
C LEU A 7 -30.60 41.33 12.41
N LEU A 8 -29.88 42.44 12.13
CA LEU A 8 -28.53 42.36 11.55
C LEU A 8 -27.51 41.74 12.52
N LEU A 9 -27.62 41.97 13.84
CA LEU A 9 -26.73 41.40 14.82
C LEU A 9 -26.98 39.89 15.00
N LEU A 10 -28.25 39.45 14.92
CA LEU A 10 -28.60 38.01 14.94
C LEU A 10 -28.16 37.28 13.68
N ILE A 11 -28.22 37.93 12.50
CA ILE A 11 -27.73 37.37 11.25
C ILE A 11 -26.16 37.30 11.26
N LEU A 12 -25.47 38.29 11.82
CA LEU A 12 -24.02 38.25 11.95
C LEU A 12 -23.56 37.20 12.96
N LEU A 13 -24.30 36.95 14.07
CA LEU A 13 -24.00 35.87 15.02
C LEU A 13 -24.33 34.48 14.45
N ALA A 14 -25.31 34.35 13.55
CA ALA A 14 -25.60 33.09 12.85
C ALA A 14 -24.57 32.77 11.76
N LEU A 15 -23.88 33.77 11.21
CA LEU A 15 -22.80 33.57 10.23
C LEU A 15 -21.44 33.25 10.87
N THR A 16 -21.28 33.42 12.18
CA THR A 16 -20.03 33.06 12.89
C THR A 16 -20.09 31.67 13.52
N ALA A 17 -21.21 30.99 13.46
CA ALA A 17 -21.36 29.58 13.85
C ALA A 17 -21.48 28.70 12.59
N MET A 18 -20.58 28.86 11.64
CA MET A 18 -20.28 27.74 10.74
C MET A 18 -19.69 26.65 11.64
N PRO A 19 -20.25 25.42 11.66
CA PRO A 19 -19.57 24.33 12.31
C PRO A 19 -18.18 24.26 11.68
N ALA A 20 -17.13 24.14 12.49
CA ALA A 20 -15.83 23.74 12.01
C ALA A 20 -16.06 22.60 11.03
N ASP A 21 -15.57 22.72 9.80
CA ASP A 21 -15.81 21.75 8.74
C ASP A 21 -15.71 20.35 9.34
N ALA A 22 -16.84 19.65 9.37
CA ALA A 22 -16.85 18.25 9.81
C ALA A 22 -15.93 17.52 8.87
N GLN A 23 -14.79 17.06 9.37
CA GLN A 23 -13.77 16.42 8.57
C GLN A 23 -14.41 15.22 7.87
N GLU A 24 -14.37 15.19 6.54
CA GLU A 24 -14.99 14.13 5.76
C GLU A 24 -14.14 12.85 5.87
N TYR A 25 -14.76 11.76 6.27
CA TYR A 25 -14.14 10.44 6.31
C TYR A 25 -14.78 9.48 5.29
N PRO A 26 -14.03 8.50 4.78
CA PRO A 26 -12.61 8.22 5.08
C PRO A 26 -11.65 9.27 4.47
N LYS A 27 -10.54 9.49 5.16
CA LYS A 27 -9.46 10.37 4.70
C LYS A 27 -8.33 9.54 4.12
N VAL A 28 -7.81 9.93 2.96
CA VAL A 28 -6.56 9.38 2.41
C VAL A 28 -5.39 9.92 3.23
N ILE A 29 -4.55 9.03 3.75
CA ILE A 29 -3.35 9.36 4.51
C ILE A 29 -2.06 9.01 3.76
N LEU A 30 -2.12 8.07 2.80
CA LEU A 30 -1.06 7.85 1.81
C LEU A 30 -1.71 7.58 0.45
N PRO A 31 -1.63 8.52 -0.50
CA PRO A 31 -2.07 8.31 -1.87
C PRO A 31 -1.06 7.44 -2.65
N GLY A 32 -1.53 6.74 -3.68
CA GLY A 32 -0.72 5.79 -4.45
C GLY A 32 -0.88 4.34 -3.98
N ASP A 33 -0.09 3.42 -4.52
CA ASP A 33 -0.21 1.99 -4.21
C ASP A 33 0.54 1.64 -2.91
N TYR A 34 -0.14 1.84 -1.79
CA TYR A 34 0.31 1.51 -0.43
C TYR A 34 -0.70 0.57 0.23
N PRO A 35 -0.81 -0.69 -0.25
CA PRO A 35 -1.78 -1.66 0.24
C PRO A 35 -1.34 -2.36 1.52
N ASP A 36 -2.32 -3.00 2.17
CA ASP A 36 -2.11 -3.88 3.31
C ASP A 36 -1.38 -3.17 4.47
N PRO A 37 -1.91 -2.02 4.96
CA PRO A 37 -1.23 -1.23 5.97
C PRO A 37 -1.13 -1.97 7.30
N SER A 38 0.09 -2.03 7.84
CA SER A 38 0.35 -2.43 9.22
C SER A 38 0.91 -1.26 9.98
N ILE A 39 0.19 -0.80 10.99
CA ILE A 39 0.51 0.38 11.78
C ILE A 39 0.71 0.02 13.25
N MET A 40 1.69 0.64 13.90
CA MET A 40 1.91 0.55 15.33
C MET A 40 2.14 1.93 15.95
N ARG A 41 1.89 2.05 17.25
CA ARG A 41 2.17 3.24 18.04
C ARG A 41 3.25 2.96 19.08
N GLU A 42 4.16 3.91 19.24
CA GLU A 42 5.16 3.94 20.29
C GLU A 42 5.19 5.32 20.96
N GLY A 43 4.52 5.44 22.10
CA GLY A 43 4.34 6.72 22.77
C GLY A 43 3.52 7.69 21.92
N GLU A 44 4.15 8.76 21.44
CA GLU A 44 3.54 9.77 20.56
C GLU A 44 3.87 9.54 19.07
N ASP A 45 4.64 8.51 18.77
CA ASP A 45 5.08 8.19 17.42
C ASP A 45 4.25 7.05 16.82
N TYR A 46 3.93 7.18 15.54
CA TYR A 46 3.27 6.14 14.75
C TYR A 46 4.20 5.69 13.64
N TYR A 47 4.26 4.39 13.43
CA TYR A 47 5.03 3.78 12.34
C TYR A 47 4.14 2.88 11.53
N MET A 48 4.28 2.91 10.21
CA MET A 48 3.46 2.14 9.28
C MET A 48 4.31 1.59 8.15
N THR A 49 3.95 0.41 7.67
CA THR A 49 4.53 -0.19 6.45
C THR A 49 3.46 -0.92 5.66
N HIS A 50 3.77 -1.30 4.42
CA HIS A 50 2.85 -1.84 3.43
C HIS A 50 3.46 -2.99 2.65
N SER A 51 2.66 -3.70 1.87
CA SER A 51 3.12 -4.71 0.92
C SER A 51 4.00 -4.09 -0.16
N PRO A 52 5.28 -4.47 -0.27
CA PRO A 52 6.13 -4.04 -1.38
C PRO A 52 5.94 -4.91 -2.62
N PHE A 53 5.27 -6.07 -2.52
CA PHE A 53 5.17 -7.07 -3.57
C PHE A 53 6.51 -7.41 -4.22
N PHE A 54 6.63 -7.24 -5.53
CA PHE A 54 7.84 -7.54 -6.31
C PHE A 54 8.85 -6.37 -6.35
N TYR A 55 8.55 -5.25 -5.66
CA TYR A 55 9.40 -4.07 -5.64
C TYR A 55 10.44 -4.15 -4.52
N ALA A 56 11.70 -3.94 -4.84
CA ALA A 56 12.81 -3.97 -3.87
C ALA A 56 13.68 -2.69 -3.98
N PRO A 57 14.20 -2.17 -2.86
CA PRO A 57 14.11 -2.69 -1.49
C PRO A 57 12.68 -2.57 -0.94
N GLY A 58 12.26 -3.60 -0.19
CA GLY A 58 10.91 -3.71 0.35
C GLY A 58 10.70 -2.99 1.67
N PHE A 59 9.43 -2.97 2.13
CA PHE A 59 8.96 -2.43 3.40
C PHE A 59 9.46 -1.02 3.69
N LEU A 60 8.94 -0.05 2.92
CA LEU A 60 9.09 1.36 3.26
C LEU A 60 8.39 1.63 4.59
N ILE A 61 9.16 2.04 5.59
CA ILE A 61 8.62 2.43 6.88
C ILE A 61 8.34 3.92 6.85
N TRP A 62 7.13 4.27 7.25
CA TRP A 62 6.63 5.62 7.42
C TRP A 62 6.56 5.98 8.90
N HIS A 63 6.74 7.25 9.22
CA HIS A 63 6.61 7.83 10.54
C HIS A 63 5.61 8.97 10.53
N SER A 64 4.80 9.08 11.59
CA SER A 64 3.86 10.17 11.81
C SER A 64 3.77 10.53 13.30
N LYS A 65 3.38 11.79 13.57
CA LYS A 65 3.01 12.29 14.90
C LYS A 65 1.51 12.57 15.02
N ASP A 66 0.79 12.61 13.89
CA ASP A 66 -0.60 13.08 13.82
C ASP A 66 -1.54 12.14 13.06
N LEU A 67 -1.06 10.97 12.60
CA LEU A 67 -1.79 10.00 11.77
C LEU A 67 -2.21 10.52 10.38
N VAL A 68 -1.86 11.74 10.03
CA VAL A 68 -2.22 12.40 8.77
C VAL A 68 -1.03 12.65 7.89
N ASN A 69 0.03 13.21 8.45
CA ASN A 69 1.27 13.50 7.76
C ASN A 69 2.27 12.39 8.02
N TRP A 70 2.80 11.81 6.96
CA TRP A 70 3.70 10.66 7.00
C TRP A 70 4.99 10.96 6.26
N GLU A 71 6.12 10.82 6.92
CA GLU A 71 7.44 10.96 6.32
C GLU A 71 8.16 9.60 6.22
N PRO A 72 8.94 9.36 5.17
CA PRO A 72 9.64 8.10 5.00
C PRO A 72 10.82 8.01 5.98
N VAL A 73 11.04 6.82 6.56
CA VAL A 73 12.09 6.54 7.56
C VAL A 73 13.23 5.73 6.96
N CYS A 74 12.92 4.59 6.39
CA CYS A 74 13.85 3.67 5.75
C CYS A 74 13.11 2.61 4.93
N ARG A 75 13.85 1.88 4.10
CA ARG A 75 13.40 0.61 3.51
C ARG A 75 14.05 -0.54 4.25
N ALA A 76 13.21 -1.35 4.90
CA ALA A 76 13.67 -2.33 5.90
C ALA A 76 14.27 -3.61 5.30
N CYS A 77 13.90 -3.98 4.06
CA CYS A 77 14.33 -5.23 3.44
C CYS A 77 14.93 -5.00 2.07
N PRO A 78 16.27 -4.95 1.94
CA PRO A 78 16.93 -4.84 0.65
C PRO A 78 16.92 -6.16 -0.13
N GLU A 79 16.83 -7.31 0.53
CA GLU A 79 16.81 -8.62 -0.11
C GLU A 79 15.50 -8.83 -0.87
N TYR A 80 15.58 -9.47 -2.03
CA TYR A 80 14.43 -9.90 -2.81
C TYR A 80 14.27 -11.43 -2.75
N GLU A 81 13.35 -11.90 -1.90
CA GLU A 81 13.05 -13.34 -1.73
C GLU A 81 11.79 -13.78 -2.50
N GLY A 82 11.19 -12.88 -3.26
CA GLY A 82 9.93 -13.05 -3.96
C GLY A 82 8.97 -11.91 -3.67
N SER A 83 7.73 -12.01 -4.11
CA SER A 83 6.71 -11.01 -3.77
C SER A 83 6.42 -11.04 -2.27
N ALA A 84 6.90 -10.05 -1.55
CA ALA A 84 6.60 -9.89 -0.12
C ALA A 84 5.28 -9.13 0.08
N MET A 85 4.42 -9.63 0.97
CA MET A 85 3.04 -9.16 1.10
C MET A 85 2.66 -8.93 2.56
N ALA A 86 1.59 -8.20 2.77
CA ALA A 86 0.79 -8.08 3.99
C ALA A 86 1.61 -8.19 5.30
N PRO A 87 2.48 -7.22 5.56
CA PRO A 87 3.36 -7.26 6.72
C PRO A 87 2.60 -7.10 8.04
N ASP A 88 3.23 -7.58 9.12
CA ASP A 88 2.88 -7.22 10.48
C ASP A 88 4.06 -6.53 11.15
N LEU A 89 3.98 -5.20 11.27
CA LEU A 89 4.97 -4.35 11.92
C LEU A 89 4.63 -4.19 13.40
N LEU A 90 5.56 -4.54 14.26
CA LEU A 90 5.37 -4.40 15.71
C LEU A 90 6.68 -4.13 16.45
N LYS A 91 6.55 -3.63 17.67
CA LYS A 91 7.62 -3.60 18.67
C LYS A 91 7.33 -4.61 19.77
N TYR A 92 8.32 -5.45 20.11
CA TYR A 92 8.26 -6.34 21.27
C TYR A 92 9.54 -6.20 22.09
N LYS A 93 9.40 -5.82 23.35
CA LYS A 93 10.53 -5.43 24.21
C LYS A 93 11.34 -4.32 23.52
N ASP A 94 12.61 -4.51 23.33
CA ASP A 94 13.54 -3.53 22.76
C ASP A 94 13.79 -3.71 21.26
N LYS A 95 12.98 -4.53 20.56
CA LYS A 95 13.17 -4.83 19.14
C LYS A 95 11.91 -4.57 18.33
N TYR A 96 12.13 -4.16 17.08
CA TYR A 96 11.10 -4.07 16.05
C TYR A 96 11.13 -5.32 15.19
N TYR A 97 9.97 -5.75 14.72
CA TYR A 97 9.79 -6.92 13.87
C TYR A 97 8.86 -6.58 12.71
N ILE A 98 9.15 -7.19 11.56
CA ILE A 98 8.21 -7.28 10.44
C ILE A 98 8.08 -8.75 10.08
N TYR A 99 6.91 -9.33 10.33
CA TYR A 99 6.52 -10.65 9.85
C TYR A 99 5.85 -10.48 8.50
N TYR A 100 6.16 -11.35 7.53
CA TYR A 100 5.56 -11.26 6.21
C TYR A 100 5.62 -12.58 5.45
N PRO A 101 4.60 -12.89 4.61
CA PRO A 101 4.63 -13.98 3.67
C PRO A 101 5.24 -13.54 2.34
N THR A 102 5.61 -14.54 1.53
CA THR A 102 5.95 -14.33 0.13
C THR A 102 5.01 -15.10 -0.79
N SER A 103 4.96 -14.75 -2.07
CA SER A 103 4.19 -15.44 -3.10
C SER A 103 4.57 -16.93 -3.30
N LYS A 104 5.64 -17.39 -2.66
CA LYS A 104 6.04 -18.80 -2.63
C LYS A 104 5.36 -19.59 -1.50
N GLY A 105 4.48 -18.95 -0.72
CA GLY A 105 3.83 -19.54 0.46
C GLY A 105 4.75 -19.69 1.66
N GLU A 106 5.88 -19.01 1.67
CA GLU A 106 6.86 -18.99 2.75
C GLU A 106 6.66 -17.74 3.61
N ASN A 107 6.82 -17.89 4.92
CA ASN A 107 6.79 -16.79 5.87
C ASN A 107 8.20 -16.46 6.36
N TYR A 108 8.44 -15.18 6.57
CA TYR A 108 9.71 -14.64 7.04
C TYR A 108 9.49 -13.63 8.16
N VAL A 109 10.55 -13.36 8.91
CA VAL A 109 10.64 -12.23 9.83
C VAL A 109 11.98 -11.51 9.64
N ILE A 110 11.93 -10.19 9.67
CA ILE A 110 13.10 -9.32 9.84
C ILE A 110 12.94 -8.56 11.14
N TYR A 111 14.06 -8.18 11.76
CA TYR A 111 14.06 -7.45 13.03
C TYR A 111 15.20 -6.45 13.12
N ALA A 112 15.04 -5.47 14.01
CA ALA A 112 16.03 -4.42 14.26
C ALA A 112 15.96 -3.93 15.73
N ASP A 113 17.06 -3.40 16.24
CA ASP A 113 17.09 -2.71 17.53
C ASP A 113 16.61 -1.25 17.43
N ASN A 114 16.60 -0.71 16.21
CA ASN A 114 16.12 0.63 15.91
C ASN A 114 15.21 0.59 14.68
N ILE A 115 14.10 1.31 14.70
CA ILE A 115 13.14 1.35 13.58
C ILE A 115 13.79 1.83 12.26
N ARG A 116 14.84 2.65 12.34
CA ARG A 116 15.63 3.12 11.20
C ARG A 116 16.63 2.07 10.70
N GLY A 117 16.72 0.94 11.38
CA GLY A 117 17.68 -0.13 11.09
C GLY A 117 19.05 0.06 11.78
N PRO A 118 20.06 -0.74 11.40
CA PRO A 118 19.99 -1.75 10.32
C PRO A 118 19.02 -2.90 10.66
N TRP A 119 18.24 -3.32 9.66
CA TRP A 119 17.38 -4.49 9.78
C TRP A 119 18.14 -5.77 9.47
N SER A 120 17.73 -6.86 10.08
CA SER A 120 18.33 -8.19 9.86
C SER A 120 18.05 -8.68 8.44
N LYS A 121 18.79 -9.70 8.01
CA LYS A 121 18.37 -10.52 6.87
C LYS A 121 17.09 -11.29 7.21
N PRO A 122 16.29 -11.66 6.18
CA PRO A 122 15.10 -12.48 6.36
C PRO A 122 15.40 -13.82 7.06
N VAL A 123 14.67 -14.11 8.13
CA VAL A 123 14.69 -15.39 8.82
C VAL A 123 13.40 -16.13 8.46
N LYS A 124 13.54 -17.31 7.85
CA LYS A 124 12.39 -18.13 7.45
C LYS A 124 11.71 -18.75 8.66
N LEU A 125 10.37 -18.70 8.68
CA LEU A 125 9.52 -19.33 9.67
C LEU A 125 8.85 -20.59 9.08
N ASP A 126 8.81 -21.66 9.85
CA ASP A 126 8.14 -22.89 9.46
C ASP A 126 6.64 -22.83 9.82
N VAL A 127 5.93 -21.92 9.15
CA VAL A 127 4.49 -21.76 9.24
C VAL A 127 3.92 -21.49 7.86
N ARG A 128 2.76 -22.08 7.58
CA ARG A 128 2.02 -21.87 6.34
C ARG A 128 0.97 -20.77 6.52
N GLY A 129 0.49 -20.25 5.42
CA GLY A 129 -0.53 -19.21 5.35
C GLY A 129 0.07 -17.88 4.94
N ILE A 130 -0.78 -16.88 4.87
CA ILE A 130 -0.45 -15.51 4.51
C ILE A 130 -0.91 -14.56 5.62
N ASP A 131 -0.56 -13.28 5.51
CA ASP A 131 -1.04 -12.18 6.33
C ASP A 131 -0.85 -12.43 7.84
N PRO A 132 0.39 -12.47 8.30
CA PRO A 132 0.67 -12.73 9.71
C PRO A 132 0.12 -11.63 10.62
N GLY A 133 -0.27 -12.03 11.83
CA GLY A 133 -0.62 -11.12 12.92
C GLY A 133 -0.05 -11.63 14.24
N HIS A 134 0.81 -10.85 14.87
CA HIS A 134 1.47 -11.20 16.11
C HIS A 134 0.62 -10.83 17.32
N VAL A 135 0.67 -11.64 18.38
CA VAL A 135 0.05 -11.34 19.67
C VAL A 135 0.81 -12.01 20.82
N ILE A 136 0.68 -11.44 22.01
CA ILE A 136 1.07 -12.07 23.27
C ILE A 136 -0.17 -12.73 23.87
N GLY A 137 -0.11 -14.04 24.12
CA GLY A 137 -1.20 -14.76 24.73
C GLY A 137 -1.32 -14.52 26.23
N GLU A 138 -2.40 -15.01 26.82
CA GLU A 138 -2.68 -14.95 28.26
C GLU A 138 -1.64 -15.68 29.11
N ASP A 139 -0.90 -16.58 28.50
CA ASP A 139 0.22 -17.32 29.12
C ASP A 139 1.58 -16.58 29.01
N GLY A 140 1.58 -15.36 28.46
CA GLY A 140 2.75 -14.52 28.26
C GLY A 140 3.65 -14.94 27.08
N ARG A 141 3.29 -15.98 26.33
CA ARG A 141 4.04 -16.44 25.15
C ARG A 141 3.62 -15.64 23.90
N ARG A 142 4.50 -15.62 22.94
CA ARG A 142 4.26 -15.02 21.61
C ARG A 142 3.56 -16.00 20.70
N TYR A 143 2.66 -15.50 19.87
CA TYR A 143 1.91 -16.26 18.87
C TYR A 143 1.85 -15.49 17.54
N LEU A 144 1.77 -16.27 16.46
CA LEU A 144 1.59 -15.74 15.12
C LEU A 144 0.32 -16.33 14.52
N PHE A 145 -0.65 -15.47 14.27
CA PHE A 145 -1.83 -15.79 13.46
C PHE A 145 -1.49 -15.72 11.98
N THR A 146 -2.21 -16.47 11.16
CA THR A 146 -2.20 -16.36 9.70
C THR A 146 -3.64 -16.45 9.18
N ASN A 147 -3.82 -16.27 7.88
CA ASN A 147 -5.13 -16.35 7.23
C ASN A 147 -5.91 -17.62 7.63
N ASN A 148 -7.25 -17.61 7.40
CA ASN A 148 -8.16 -18.70 7.74
C ASN A 148 -8.18 -19.08 9.24
N GLY A 149 -7.79 -18.15 10.12
CA GLY A 149 -7.86 -18.30 11.57
C GLY A 149 -6.88 -19.31 12.16
N TRP A 150 -5.75 -19.53 11.50
CA TRP A 150 -4.68 -20.35 12.03
C TRP A 150 -3.78 -19.57 12.98
N VAL A 151 -3.25 -20.25 14.01
CA VAL A 151 -2.31 -19.69 15.00
C VAL A 151 -1.23 -20.70 15.39
N ALA A 152 0.00 -20.23 15.50
CA ALA A 152 1.13 -21.02 15.95
C ALA A 152 1.94 -20.29 17.04
N PRO A 153 2.48 -21.00 18.06
CA PRO A 153 3.35 -20.39 19.08
C PRO A 153 4.73 -20.06 18.49
N LEU A 154 5.25 -18.89 18.87
CA LEU A 154 6.60 -18.42 18.56
C LEU A 154 7.56 -18.67 19.73
N SER A 155 8.86 -18.70 19.43
CA SER A 155 9.93 -18.55 20.43
C SER A 155 9.93 -17.15 21.05
N ASP A 156 10.56 -16.98 22.20
CA ASP A 156 10.63 -15.70 22.92
C ASP A 156 11.29 -14.59 22.09
N ASP A 157 12.27 -14.95 21.26
CA ASP A 157 12.91 -14.02 20.30
C ASP A 157 12.07 -13.78 19.04
N GLY A 158 10.97 -14.54 18.83
CA GLY A 158 10.07 -14.41 17.69
C GLY A 158 10.60 -14.92 16.36
N LEU A 159 11.71 -15.67 16.37
CA LEU A 159 12.41 -16.08 15.14
C LEU A 159 12.15 -17.54 14.75
N LYS A 160 11.31 -18.26 15.52
CA LYS A 160 11.02 -19.67 15.30
C LYS A 160 9.61 -20.05 15.75
N ILE A 161 8.96 -20.91 14.99
CA ILE A 161 7.73 -21.60 15.43
C ILE A 161 8.11 -22.73 16.39
N THR A 162 7.40 -22.81 17.53
CA THR A 162 7.75 -23.73 18.63
C THR A 162 6.72 -24.83 18.89
N GLY A 163 5.63 -24.87 18.12
CA GLY A 163 4.57 -25.85 18.29
C GLY A 163 3.66 -25.96 17.09
N GLU A 164 2.59 -26.71 17.25
CA GLU A 164 1.64 -27.00 16.19
C GLU A 164 0.83 -25.75 15.80
N ASN A 165 0.54 -25.63 14.51
CA ASN A 165 -0.41 -24.69 13.97
C ASN A 165 -1.84 -25.18 14.25
N LYS A 166 -2.69 -24.33 14.83
CA LYS A 166 -4.07 -24.67 15.21
C LYS A 166 -5.05 -23.71 14.57
N LYS A 167 -6.15 -24.24 14.03
CA LYS A 167 -7.27 -23.42 13.57
C LYS A 167 -8.15 -23.05 14.76
N VAL A 168 -8.39 -21.76 14.99
CA VAL A 168 -9.11 -21.24 16.15
C VAL A 168 -10.26 -20.31 15.79
N TYR A 169 -10.39 -19.93 14.50
CA TYR A 169 -11.43 -19.02 14.04
C TYR A 169 -11.82 -19.35 12.59
N ASP A 170 -13.13 -19.25 12.28
CA ASP A 170 -13.70 -19.60 10.98
C ASP A 170 -14.19 -18.38 10.19
N GLY A 171 -14.02 -17.16 10.71
CA GLY A 171 -14.49 -15.94 10.07
C GLY A 171 -15.91 -15.57 10.44
N TRP A 172 -16.39 -14.48 9.84
CA TRP A 172 -17.76 -14.01 9.94
C TRP A 172 -18.53 -14.38 8.67
N VAL A 173 -19.65 -15.05 8.83
CA VAL A 173 -20.47 -15.44 7.68
C VAL A 173 -21.30 -14.24 7.23
N TYR A 174 -20.90 -13.60 6.14
CA TYR A 174 -21.63 -12.50 5.53
C TYR A 174 -22.86 -12.99 4.73
N PRO A 175 -23.85 -12.11 4.45
CA PRO A 175 -25.05 -12.47 3.71
C PRO A 175 -24.75 -13.03 2.34
N LYS A 176 -25.38 -14.16 1.96
CA LYS A 176 -25.14 -14.87 0.68
C LYS A 176 -25.43 -14.07 -0.59
N ASN A 177 -26.19 -12.97 -0.46
CA ASN A 177 -26.51 -12.09 -1.57
C ASN A 177 -25.50 -10.95 -1.76
N TRP A 178 -24.43 -10.92 -0.96
CA TRP A 178 -23.36 -9.95 -1.14
C TRP A 178 -22.43 -10.40 -2.28
N GLU A 179 -22.05 -9.43 -3.10
CA GLU A 179 -21.11 -9.67 -4.21
C GLU A 179 -19.68 -9.56 -3.66
N THR A 180 -18.96 -10.70 -3.72
CA THR A 180 -17.57 -10.85 -3.28
C THR A 180 -16.73 -11.46 -4.39
N GLU A 181 -15.43 -11.62 -4.16
CA GLU A 181 -14.50 -12.26 -5.07
C GLU A 181 -14.70 -13.79 -5.03
N GLY A 182 -15.48 -14.34 -5.98
CA GLY A 182 -15.75 -15.78 -6.05
C GLY A 182 -16.55 -16.32 -4.87
N ASP A 183 -16.39 -17.62 -4.58
CA ASP A 183 -17.15 -18.35 -3.55
C ASP A 183 -16.41 -18.49 -2.22
N ASP A 184 -15.15 -18.11 -2.17
CA ASP A 184 -14.31 -18.18 -0.95
C ASP A 184 -14.53 -16.96 -0.06
N MET A 185 -14.41 -17.18 1.26
CA MET A 185 -14.50 -16.09 2.24
C MET A 185 -13.29 -15.16 2.19
N TYR A 186 -12.13 -15.64 1.76
CA TYR A 186 -10.84 -14.91 1.80
C TYR A 186 -10.57 -14.31 3.18
N LEU A 187 -10.72 -15.13 4.24
CA LEU A 187 -10.41 -14.71 5.61
C LEU A 187 -8.91 -14.52 5.78
N GLU A 188 -8.47 -13.28 5.88
CA GLU A 188 -7.06 -12.89 5.91
C GLU A 188 -6.80 -11.70 6.84
N SER A 189 -5.56 -11.22 6.94
CA SER A 189 -5.20 -10.01 7.70
C SER A 189 -5.58 -10.02 9.18
N PRO A 190 -5.27 -11.06 9.97
CA PRO A 190 -5.55 -11.03 11.40
C PRO A 190 -4.64 -10.01 12.10
N LYS A 191 -5.19 -8.87 12.55
CA LYS A 191 -4.51 -7.87 13.36
C LYS A 191 -5.11 -7.85 14.77
N LEU A 192 -4.26 -8.03 15.78
CA LEU A 192 -4.72 -8.31 17.14
C LEU A 192 -4.30 -7.20 18.11
N LEU A 193 -5.20 -6.90 19.05
CA LEU A 193 -4.93 -6.09 20.22
C LEU A 193 -5.61 -6.68 21.45
N PHE A 194 -5.10 -6.33 22.63
CA PHE A 194 -5.72 -6.70 23.91
C PHE A 194 -6.25 -5.46 24.62
N LYS A 195 -7.54 -5.49 25.00
CA LYS A 195 -8.20 -4.41 25.72
C LYS A 195 -9.31 -4.94 26.64
N ASP A 196 -9.34 -4.43 27.86
CA ASP A 196 -10.40 -4.69 28.86
C ASP A 196 -10.73 -6.20 29.06
N GLY A 197 -9.67 -7.04 29.03
CA GLY A 197 -9.78 -8.49 29.26
C GLY A 197 -10.19 -9.30 28.02
N TYR A 198 -10.22 -8.68 26.83
CA TYR A 198 -10.48 -9.34 25.55
C TYR A 198 -9.35 -9.12 24.56
N TYR A 199 -9.04 -10.14 23.79
CA TYR A 199 -8.35 -10.02 22.53
C TYR A 199 -9.34 -9.64 21.44
N TYR A 200 -9.06 -8.59 20.72
CA TYR A 200 -9.79 -8.18 19.52
C TYR A 200 -8.94 -8.53 18.31
N MET A 201 -9.56 -9.15 17.33
CA MET A 201 -8.95 -9.46 16.04
C MET A 201 -9.75 -8.77 14.95
N THR A 202 -9.12 -7.87 14.20
CA THR A 202 -9.63 -7.43 12.91
C THR A 202 -9.12 -8.39 11.85
N SER A 203 -9.98 -8.70 10.88
CA SER A 203 -9.64 -9.52 9.73
C SER A 203 -10.23 -8.90 8.47
N ALA A 204 -9.70 -9.28 7.32
CA ALA A 204 -10.32 -8.98 6.04
C ALA A 204 -11.09 -10.19 5.53
N GLU A 205 -12.18 -9.94 4.81
CA GLU A 205 -12.98 -10.95 4.12
C GLU A 205 -13.43 -10.45 2.76
N GLY A 206 -13.84 -11.36 1.86
CA GLY A 206 -14.48 -11.08 0.57
C GLY A 206 -13.52 -10.87 -0.60
N GLY A 207 -12.24 -10.79 -0.37
CA GLY A 207 -11.20 -10.62 -1.40
C GLY A 207 -11.12 -9.22 -2.01
N THR A 208 -9.92 -8.81 -2.39
CA THR A 208 -9.64 -7.45 -2.90
C THR A 208 -9.76 -7.31 -4.41
N ALA A 209 -9.70 -8.42 -5.18
CA ALA A 209 -9.77 -8.42 -6.64
C ALA A 209 -11.20 -8.55 -7.20
N GLY A 210 -12.20 -8.63 -6.36
CA GLY A 210 -13.60 -8.77 -6.73
C GLY A 210 -14.29 -7.47 -7.16
N PRO A 211 -15.62 -7.44 -7.13
CA PRO A 211 -16.40 -6.22 -7.37
C PRO A 211 -16.13 -5.15 -6.31
N ALA A 212 -16.59 -3.94 -6.57
CA ALA A 212 -16.36 -2.78 -5.68
C ALA A 212 -16.75 -3.02 -4.21
N THR A 213 -17.75 -3.87 -3.98
CA THR A 213 -18.31 -4.22 -2.67
C THR A 213 -17.70 -5.48 -2.04
N SER A 214 -16.67 -6.07 -2.67
CA SER A 214 -16.16 -7.38 -2.26
C SER A 214 -15.46 -7.36 -0.91
N HIS A 215 -14.44 -6.51 -0.78
CA HIS A 215 -13.55 -6.53 0.39
C HIS A 215 -14.15 -5.79 1.58
N MET A 216 -13.87 -6.29 2.79
CA MET A 216 -14.37 -5.70 4.02
C MET A 216 -13.44 -5.95 5.21
N CYS A 217 -13.52 -5.11 6.25
CA CYS A 217 -12.95 -5.41 7.55
C CYS A 217 -14.03 -5.97 8.48
N VAL A 218 -13.75 -7.10 9.10
CA VAL A 218 -14.58 -7.72 10.14
C VAL A 218 -13.84 -7.77 11.45
N MET A 219 -14.57 -7.96 12.55
CA MET A 219 -13.99 -8.01 13.87
C MET A 219 -14.56 -9.18 14.67
N ALA A 220 -13.70 -9.81 15.46
CA ALA A 220 -14.07 -10.78 16.48
C ALA A 220 -13.32 -10.48 17.78
N ARG A 221 -13.82 -10.99 18.92
CA ARG A 221 -13.12 -10.93 20.21
C ARG A 221 -13.15 -12.26 20.93
N SER A 222 -12.19 -12.47 21.82
CA SER A 222 -12.14 -13.63 22.70
C SER A 222 -11.41 -13.30 24.00
N LYS A 223 -11.68 -14.05 25.07
CA LYS A 223 -10.90 -13.96 26.32
C LYS A 223 -9.60 -14.77 26.27
N SER A 224 -9.47 -15.64 25.29
CA SER A 224 -8.26 -16.43 25.03
C SER A 224 -7.90 -16.34 23.53
N ILE A 225 -6.61 -16.31 23.23
CA ILE A 225 -6.14 -16.33 21.84
C ILE A 225 -6.54 -17.63 21.11
N LEU A 226 -6.79 -18.70 21.84
CA LEU A 226 -7.24 -19.96 21.29
C LEU A 226 -8.77 -20.06 21.15
N GLY A 227 -9.50 -18.98 21.47
CA GLY A 227 -10.95 -18.93 21.35
C GLY A 227 -11.69 -19.44 22.63
N PRO A 228 -13.01 -19.61 22.56
CA PRO A 228 -13.84 -19.34 21.38
C PRO A 228 -13.90 -17.85 21.01
N TRP A 229 -13.92 -17.57 19.72
CA TRP A 229 -14.03 -16.21 19.18
C TRP A 229 -15.50 -15.86 18.94
N GLU A 230 -15.89 -14.67 19.40
CA GLU A 230 -17.22 -14.08 19.23
C GLU A 230 -17.15 -13.02 18.13
N ASN A 231 -17.98 -13.13 17.10
CA ASN A 231 -18.06 -12.15 16.02
C ASN A 231 -18.74 -10.86 16.52
N SER A 232 -18.25 -9.71 16.06
CA SER A 232 -18.86 -8.42 16.35
C SER A 232 -20.28 -8.35 15.80
N PRO A 233 -21.26 -7.84 16.58
CA PRO A 233 -22.62 -7.57 16.09
C PRO A 233 -22.64 -6.41 15.09
N TYR A 234 -21.53 -5.69 14.93
CA TYR A 234 -21.38 -4.54 14.04
C TYR A 234 -20.65 -4.89 12.74
N ASN A 235 -20.36 -6.18 12.49
CA ASN A 235 -19.71 -6.60 11.25
C ASN A 235 -20.60 -6.35 10.02
N PRO A 236 -19.99 -5.91 8.89
CA PRO A 236 -18.60 -5.51 8.75
C PRO A 236 -18.35 -4.14 9.38
N VAL A 237 -17.21 -3.95 10.04
CA VAL A 237 -16.85 -2.68 10.66
C VAL A 237 -16.30 -1.64 9.68
N VAL A 238 -15.81 -2.08 8.52
CA VAL A 238 -15.48 -1.23 7.35
C VAL A 238 -15.90 -1.97 6.09
N HIS A 239 -16.63 -1.29 5.20
CA HIS A 239 -17.13 -1.89 3.96
C HIS A 239 -17.49 -0.84 2.92
N THR A 240 -17.47 -1.22 1.65
CA THR A 240 -18.06 -0.49 0.53
C THR A 240 -19.44 -1.05 0.27
N TYR A 241 -20.49 -0.27 0.47
CA TYR A 241 -21.87 -0.74 0.34
C TYR A 241 -22.45 -0.62 -1.07
N SER A 242 -21.82 0.16 -1.94
CA SER A 242 -22.27 0.40 -3.31
C SER A 242 -21.11 0.71 -4.25
N ALA A 243 -21.21 0.25 -5.49
CA ALA A 243 -20.30 0.65 -6.57
C ALA A 243 -20.38 2.17 -6.90
N THR A 244 -21.38 2.88 -6.32
CA THR A 244 -21.45 4.36 -6.42
C THR A 244 -20.59 5.07 -5.39
N ASP A 245 -20.11 4.38 -4.36
CA ASP A 245 -19.24 4.94 -3.31
C ASP A 245 -17.90 5.39 -3.92
N ASN A 246 -17.28 6.40 -3.30
CA ASN A 246 -16.02 6.96 -3.79
C ASN A 246 -14.81 6.02 -3.59
N TRP A 247 -14.93 5.07 -2.67
CA TRP A 247 -13.88 4.12 -2.31
C TRP A 247 -14.39 2.69 -2.44
N TRP A 248 -13.65 1.87 -3.21
CA TRP A 248 -13.99 0.50 -3.52
C TRP A 248 -13.07 -0.49 -2.83
N SER A 249 -13.59 -1.67 -2.53
CA SER A 249 -12.85 -2.77 -1.90
C SER A 249 -12.10 -2.34 -0.65
N LYS A 250 -12.81 -1.69 0.29
CA LYS A 250 -12.27 -1.30 1.59
C LYS A 250 -11.99 -2.53 2.42
N GLY A 251 -10.75 -2.74 2.84
CA GLY A 251 -10.40 -3.92 3.62
C GLY A 251 -8.97 -3.89 4.17
N HIS A 252 -8.55 -5.01 4.74
CA HIS A 252 -7.21 -5.20 5.30
C HIS A 252 -6.83 -4.14 6.33
N GLY A 253 -7.67 -4.01 7.38
CA GLY A 253 -7.60 -2.93 8.37
C GLY A 253 -6.82 -3.28 9.62
N THR A 254 -6.09 -2.30 10.14
CA THR A 254 -5.45 -2.32 11.47
C THR A 254 -6.09 -1.25 12.35
N LEU A 255 -6.54 -1.65 13.54
CA LEU A 255 -7.10 -0.75 14.54
C LEU A 255 -5.98 -0.11 15.36
N ILE A 256 -6.02 1.21 15.55
CA ILE A 256 -5.01 1.99 16.29
C ILE A 256 -5.69 3.06 17.15
N ASP A 257 -5.12 3.35 18.32
CA ASP A 257 -5.51 4.50 19.14
C ASP A 257 -4.59 5.70 18.89
N ASP A 258 -5.14 6.90 19.05
CA ASP A 258 -4.33 8.12 19.06
C ASP A 258 -3.87 8.50 20.48
N VAL A 259 -3.02 9.52 20.58
CA VAL A 259 -2.50 10.03 21.86
C VAL A 259 -3.59 10.59 22.80
N ASN A 260 -4.77 10.86 22.26
CA ASN A 260 -5.93 11.37 23.02
C ASN A 260 -6.89 10.25 23.41
N GLY A 261 -6.61 9.00 23.02
CA GLY A 261 -7.44 7.84 23.29
C GLY A 261 -8.61 7.63 22.33
N ASN A 262 -8.64 8.36 21.21
CA ASN A 262 -9.59 8.07 20.14
C ASN A 262 -9.10 6.87 19.33
N TRP A 263 -10.04 6.14 18.71
CA TRP A 263 -9.75 4.95 17.94
C TRP A 263 -9.95 5.17 16.45
N TRP A 264 -9.10 4.54 15.64
CA TRP A 264 -9.06 4.69 14.21
C TRP A 264 -8.87 3.35 13.54
N MET A 265 -9.52 3.14 12.40
CA MET A 265 -9.21 2.04 11.48
C MET A 265 -8.39 2.58 10.32
N VAL A 266 -7.20 2.03 10.14
CA VAL A 266 -6.33 2.28 8.98
C VAL A 266 -6.45 1.08 8.06
N TYR A 267 -6.81 1.29 6.81
CA TYR A 267 -7.09 0.22 5.85
C TYR A 267 -6.78 0.68 4.42
N HIS A 268 -6.89 -0.21 3.44
CA HIS A 268 -6.71 0.18 2.06
C HIS A 268 -8.02 0.21 1.27
N ALA A 269 -8.04 0.98 0.17
CA ALA A 269 -9.13 0.98 -0.81
C ALA A 269 -8.68 1.53 -2.16
N TYR A 270 -9.42 1.18 -3.23
CA TYR A 270 -9.28 1.81 -4.54
C TYR A 270 -10.15 3.06 -4.62
N ALA A 271 -9.63 4.11 -5.25
CA ALA A 271 -10.48 5.22 -5.68
C ALA A 271 -11.39 4.75 -6.83
N LYS A 272 -12.68 5.09 -6.75
CA LYS A 272 -13.69 4.74 -7.76
C LYS A 272 -13.23 5.09 -9.18
N GLY A 273 -13.18 4.07 -10.05
CA GLY A 273 -12.77 4.20 -11.45
C GLY A 273 -11.27 4.37 -11.69
N TYR A 274 -10.44 4.29 -10.64
CA TYR A 274 -8.99 4.49 -10.75
C TYR A 274 -8.18 3.39 -10.05
N HIS A 275 -8.42 2.14 -10.42
CA HIS A 275 -7.62 1.02 -9.91
C HIS A 275 -6.13 1.14 -10.26
N THR A 276 -5.80 1.89 -11.33
CA THR A 276 -4.42 2.13 -11.78
C THR A 276 -3.58 2.96 -10.79
N LEU A 277 -4.24 3.69 -9.87
CA LEU A 277 -3.54 4.39 -8.78
C LEU A 277 -3.20 3.45 -7.61
N GLY A 278 -3.65 2.20 -7.67
CA GLY A 278 -3.43 1.21 -6.64
C GLY A 278 -4.37 1.32 -5.43
N ARG A 279 -4.07 0.54 -4.41
CA ARG A 279 -4.79 0.51 -3.13
C ARG A 279 -4.19 1.57 -2.19
N GLN A 280 -4.88 2.69 -2.08
CA GLN A 280 -4.43 3.80 -1.23
C GLN A 280 -4.71 3.51 0.24
N THR A 281 -3.91 4.06 1.14
CA THR A 281 -4.13 3.94 2.59
C THR A 281 -5.06 5.02 3.08
N LEU A 282 -6.13 4.60 3.76
CA LEU A 282 -7.16 5.46 4.31
C LEU A 282 -7.27 5.29 5.83
N ILE A 283 -7.86 6.28 6.48
CA ILE A 283 -8.19 6.26 7.89
C ILE A 283 -9.63 6.71 8.11
N GLU A 284 -10.34 6.03 9.01
CA GLU A 284 -11.66 6.46 9.48
C GLU A 284 -11.83 6.20 10.98
N PRO A 285 -12.71 6.98 11.65
CA PRO A 285 -12.86 6.90 13.08
C PRO A 285 -13.66 5.67 13.52
N MET A 286 -13.24 5.14 14.66
CA MET A 286 -13.93 4.07 15.37
C MET A 286 -14.27 4.54 16.79
N GLU A 287 -15.35 4.02 17.36
CA GLU A 287 -15.62 4.21 18.79
C GLU A 287 -15.58 2.88 19.52
N TYR A 288 -15.08 2.91 20.74
CA TYR A 288 -15.20 1.80 21.67
C TYR A 288 -16.48 1.99 22.49
N SER A 289 -17.49 1.19 22.17
CA SER A 289 -18.84 1.36 22.71
C SER A 289 -19.00 0.72 24.10
N PRO A 290 -20.04 1.12 24.90
CA PRO A 290 -20.23 0.60 26.24
C PRO A 290 -20.47 -0.92 26.37
N ASP A 291 -20.84 -1.58 25.26
CA ASP A 291 -20.97 -3.04 25.17
C ASP A 291 -19.64 -3.77 24.96
N GLY A 292 -18.54 -3.00 24.92
CA GLY A 292 -17.19 -3.53 24.77
C GLY A 292 -16.86 -3.95 23.34
N TRP A 293 -17.40 -3.28 22.33
CA TRP A 293 -17.07 -3.47 20.93
C TRP A 293 -16.57 -2.19 20.28
N PHE A 294 -15.70 -2.36 19.30
CA PHE A 294 -15.37 -1.29 18.37
C PHE A 294 -16.37 -1.27 17.22
N ARG A 295 -16.82 -0.08 16.86
CA ARG A 295 -17.74 0.11 15.72
C ARG A 295 -17.42 1.40 14.98
N PRO A 296 -17.81 1.51 13.69
CA PRO A 296 -17.63 2.76 12.96
C PRO A 296 -18.44 3.88 13.60
N THR A 297 -17.88 5.09 13.59
CA THR A 297 -18.58 6.29 14.07
C THR A 297 -18.45 7.42 13.05
N ARG A 298 -19.47 8.29 13.00
CA ARG A 298 -19.43 9.52 12.20
C ARG A 298 -19.10 10.76 13.03
N THR A 299 -19.10 10.62 14.34
CA THR A 299 -18.82 11.70 15.29
C THR A 299 -17.42 11.53 15.85
N ALA A 300 -16.42 11.70 15.01
CA ALA A 300 -15.04 11.62 15.45
C ALA A 300 -14.50 12.96 15.90
N ALA A 301 -13.53 12.90 16.81
CA ALA A 301 -12.56 13.98 16.95
C ALA A 301 -11.87 14.22 15.59
N SER A 302 -11.59 15.46 15.26
CA SER A 302 -10.79 15.75 14.06
C SER A 302 -9.35 15.27 14.27
N LEU A 303 -8.71 14.78 13.20
CA LEU A 303 -7.26 14.61 13.14
C LEU A 303 -6.67 15.93 12.59
N PRO A 304 -6.22 16.85 13.45
CA PRO A 304 -5.62 18.07 12.97
C PRO A 304 -4.26 17.74 12.34
N ALA A 305 -4.16 17.97 11.03
CA ALA A 305 -2.87 17.89 10.35
C ALA A 305 -1.95 19.00 10.84
N ASP A 306 -0.74 18.68 11.27
CA ASP A 306 0.29 19.68 11.53
C ASP A 306 0.91 20.11 10.20
N PRO A 307 0.73 21.37 9.75
CA PRO A 307 1.26 21.86 8.49
C PRO A 307 2.78 21.94 8.44
N ASN A 308 3.45 21.78 9.58
CA ASN A 308 4.92 21.81 9.67
C ASN A 308 5.54 20.42 9.46
N ILE A 309 4.76 19.35 9.52
CA ILE A 309 5.25 17.98 9.27
C ILE A 309 5.27 17.75 7.76
N LYS A 310 6.40 17.27 7.26
CA LYS A 310 6.51 16.84 5.86
C LYS A 310 5.64 15.63 5.62
N HIS A 311 5.05 15.55 4.43
CA HIS A 311 4.23 14.43 4.00
C HIS A 311 4.72 13.88 2.66
N GLY A 312 4.72 12.53 2.54
CA GLY A 312 5.02 11.84 1.30
C GLY A 312 6.52 11.78 0.93
N LEU A 313 6.77 11.29 -0.26
CA LEU A 313 8.11 11.19 -0.86
C LEU A 313 8.35 12.36 -1.82
N ASN A 314 9.60 12.81 -1.91
CA ASN A 314 9.99 13.63 -3.06
C ASN A 314 10.17 12.71 -4.28
N LEU A 315 9.23 12.78 -5.22
CA LEU A 315 9.25 11.96 -6.43
C LEU A 315 10.21 12.46 -7.52
N ASN A 316 10.76 13.69 -7.34
CA ASN A 316 11.76 14.22 -8.25
C ASN A 316 13.17 13.84 -7.79
N ASP A 317 14.06 13.60 -8.76
CA ASP A 317 15.47 13.30 -8.49
C ASP A 317 16.35 13.95 -9.58
N ASP A 318 17.32 14.74 -9.16
CA ASP A 318 18.31 15.37 -10.04
C ASP A 318 19.64 14.61 -10.05
N PHE A 319 19.71 13.47 -9.35
CA PHE A 319 20.85 12.59 -9.23
C PHE A 319 22.13 13.29 -8.75
N THR A 320 21.98 14.30 -7.88
CA THR A 320 23.12 14.94 -7.21
C THR A 320 23.75 14.05 -6.17
N GLU A 321 22.93 13.22 -5.51
CA GLU A 321 23.37 12.24 -4.53
C GLU A 321 24.11 11.06 -5.18
N THR A 322 24.91 10.36 -4.40
CA THR A 322 25.68 9.20 -4.86
C THR A 322 24.95 7.86 -4.66
N SER A 323 23.70 7.90 -4.22
CA SER A 323 22.82 6.75 -4.01
C SER A 323 21.39 7.11 -4.32
N LEU A 324 20.55 6.10 -4.52
CA LEU A 324 19.11 6.29 -4.71
C LEU A 324 18.44 6.76 -3.42
N GLY A 325 17.49 7.66 -3.57
CA GLY A 325 16.54 8.03 -2.53
C GLY A 325 15.49 6.91 -2.27
N MET A 326 14.73 7.06 -1.19
CA MET A 326 13.73 6.08 -0.77
C MET A 326 12.53 5.95 -1.73
N GLN A 327 12.32 6.89 -2.64
CA GLN A 327 11.28 6.84 -3.68
C GLN A 327 11.54 5.74 -4.72
N TRP A 328 12.79 5.30 -4.89
CA TRP A 328 13.19 4.38 -5.93
C TRP A 328 13.11 2.92 -5.53
N THR A 329 12.59 2.08 -6.43
CA THR A 329 12.56 0.63 -6.32
C THR A 329 12.93 -0.03 -7.64
N PHE A 330 13.41 -1.28 -7.55
CA PHE A 330 13.63 -2.16 -8.70
C PHE A 330 12.48 -3.17 -8.80
N TRP A 331 12.29 -3.72 -9.98
CA TRP A 331 11.35 -4.81 -10.23
C TRP A 331 12.04 -6.18 -10.15
N LYS A 332 11.60 -7.02 -9.21
CA LYS A 332 12.09 -8.40 -9.00
C LYS A 332 13.61 -8.54 -8.83
N GLU A 333 14.28 -7.48 -8.47
CA GLU A 333 15.72 -7.47 -8.12
C GLU A 333 16.01 -6.32 -7.17
N TYR A 334 17.14 -6.40 -6.46
CA TYR A 334 17.76 -5.24 -5.84
C TYR A 334 19.21 -5.15 -6.31
N ALA A 335 19.48 -4.22 -7.20
CA ALA A 335 20.73 -4.19 -7.96
C ALA A 335 21.45 -2.80 -7.93
N PRO A 336 21.71 -2.21 -6.73
CA PRO A 336 22.37 -0.91 -6.65
C PRO A 336 23.77 -0.91 -7.26
N GLY A 337 24.49 -2.04 -7.24
CA GLY A 337 25.79 -2.20 -7.90
C GLY A 337 25.77 -2.11 -9.43
N GLN A 338 24.60 -2.09 -10.04
CA GLN A 338 24.42 -1.87 -11.49
C GLN A 338 24.19 -0.41 -11.84
N LEU A 339 24.24 0.47 -10.85
CA LEU A 339 24.07 1.91 -10.96
C LEU A 339 25.38 2.63 -10.69
N SER A 340 25.57 3.78 -11.32
CA SER A 340 26.64 4.71 -10.96
C SER A 340 26.15 6.14 -11.13
N PHE A 341 26.59 7.02 -10.23
CA PHE A 341 26.20 8.43 -10.16
C PHE A 341 27.40 9.30 -10.45
N LYS A 342 27.29 10.21 -11.41
CA LYS A 342 28.34 11.16 -11.74
C LYS A 342 27.76 12.38 -12.47
N ASN A 343 28.15 13.58 -12.00
CA ASN A 343 27.78 14.84 -12.65
C ASN A 343 26.24 14.94 -12.88
N HIS A 344 25.43 14.77 -11.86
CA HIS A 344 23.96 14.81 -11.92
C HIS A 344 23.37 13.83 -12.95
N THR A 345 24.03 12.70 -13.10
CA THR A 345 23.58 11.68 -14.04
C THR A 345 23.63 10.30 -13.40
N LEU A 346 22.51 9.61 -13.46
CA LEU A 346 22.43 8.19 -13.18
C LEU A 346 22.77 7.38 -14.43
N ARG A 347 23.74 6.51 -14.32
CA ARG A 347 24.01 5.47 -15.33
C ARG A 347 23.53 4.13 -14.79
N MET A 348 22.76 3.42 -15.58
CA MET A 348 22.24 2.10 -15.27
C MET A 348 22.73 1.10 -16.33
N ASN A 349 23.31 -0.03 -15.88
CA ASN A 349 23.68 -1.11 -16.80
C ASN A 349 22.41 -1.79 -17.33
N ALA A 350 22.28 -1.82 -18.65
CA ALA A 350 21.12 -2.39 -19.32
C ALA A 350 20.99 -3.91 -19.08
N LYS A 351 19.76 -4.41 -19.14
CA LYS A 351 19.39 -5.82 -19.03
C LYS A 351 18.17 -6.05 -19.93
N GLY A 352 18.02 -7.25 -20.47
CA GLY A 352 16.85 -7.66 -21.24
C GLY A 352 16.73 -7.01 -22.62
N SER A 353 15.59 -7.18 -23.25
CA SER A 353 15.28 -6.75 -24.61
C SER A 353 14.09 -5.78 -24.71
N SER A 354 13.24 -5.78 -23.71
CA SER A 354 12.02 -4.96 -23.59
C SER A 354 11.78 -4.55 -22.14
N PRO A 355 10.79 -3.69 -21.84
CA PRO A 355 10.43 -3.40 -20.44
C PRO A 355 10.02 -4.63 -19.62
N ALA A 356 9.51 -5.69 -20.26
CA ALA A 356 9.08 -6.91 -19.57
C ALA A 356 10.24 -7.68 -18.90
N ASP A 357 11.44 -7.62 -19.45
CA ASP A 357 12.64 -8.31 -18.97
C ASP A 357 13.81 -7.36 -18.68
N GLY A 358 13.57 -6.07 -18.82
CA GLY A 358 14.53 -4.99 -18.63
C GLY A 358 14.86 -4.71 -17.17
N ARG A 359 15.94 -3.96 -16.93
CA ARG A 359 16.16 -3.34 -15.62
C ARG A 359 15.32 -2.10 -15.52
N LEU A 360 14.45 -2.09 -14.53
CA LEU A 360 13.54 -0.99 -14.26
C LEU A 360 13.91 -0.33 -12.93
N LEU A 361 13.85 1.00 -12.92
CA LEU A 361 13.92 1.83 -11.75
C LEU A 361 12.61 2.59 -11.67
N LEU A 362 11.86 2.37 -10.59
CA LEU A 362 10.44 2.70 -10.51
C LEU A 362 10.13 3.59 -9.30
N ILE A 363 9.16 4.48 -9.47
CA ILE A 363 8.52 5.27 -8.40
C ILE A 363 7.01 5.03 -8.42
N THR A 364 6.35 5.17 -7.28
CA THR A 364 4.89 5.06 -7.14
C THR A 364 4.25 6.42 -7.41
N PRO A 365 3.33 6.57 -8.39
CA PRO A 365 2.57 7.80 -8.57
C PRO A 365 1.55 7.98 -7.44
N GLU A 366 1.30 9.24 -7.06
CA GLU A 366 0.41 9.60 -5.95
C GLU A 366 -0.86 10.35 -6.41
N ASP A 367 -1.02 10.62 -7.71
CA ASP A 367 -2.17 11.35 -8.26
C ASP A 367 -2.74 10.64 -9.50
N LYS A 368 -4.01 10.88 -9.77
CA LYS A 368 -4.73 10.42 -10.98
C LYS A 368 -4.26 11.14 -12.24
N CYS A 369 -3.76 12.37 -12.09
CA CYS A 369 -3.29 13.20 -13.18
C CYS A 369 -1.90 13.69 -12.85
N TYR A 370 -0.92 13.28 -13.65
CA TYR A 370 0.47 13.66 -13.44
C TYR A 370 1.25 13.73 -14.76
N GLU A 371 2.33 14.45 -14.71
CA GLU A 371 3.35 14.48 -15.73
C GLU A 371 4.65 13.88 -15.19
N THR A 372 5.25 12.97 -15.94
CA THR A 372 6.60 12.46 -15.64
C THR A 372 7.50 12.63 -16.86
N GLN A 373 8.72 13.06 -16.61
CA GLN A 373 9.70 13.34 -17.66
C GLN A 373 11.08 12.85 -17.23
N VAL A 374 11.84 12.35 -18.18
CA VAL A 374 13.25 11.98 -17.97
C VAL A 374 14.11 12.39 -19.17
N ASP A 375 15.34 12.83 -18.86
CA ASP A 375 16.38 13.06 -19.85
C ASP A 375 17.11 11.75 -20.09
N VAL A 376 17.12 11.27 -21.32
CA VAL A 376 17.64 9.95 -21.69
C VAL A 376 18.86 10.08 -22.57
N GLN A 377 19.92 9.37 -22.21
CA GLN A 377 21.04 9.11 -23.08
C GLN A 377 21.18 7.60 -23.36
N VAL A 378 20.90 7.18 -24.58
CA VAL A 378 20.95 5.76 -24.95
C VAL A 378 22.38 5.35 -25.29
N GLY A 379 22.92 4.35 -24.60
CA GLY A 379 24.22 3.75 -24.91
C GLY A 379 24.22 3.03 -26.28
N LYS A 380 25.41 2.77 -26.80
CA LYS A 380 25.54 1.98 -28.04
C LYS A 380 24.99 0.57 -27.80
N ASP A 381 24.18 0.08 -28.72
CA ASP A 381 23.56 -1.27 -28.70
C ASP A 381 22.62 -1.53 -27.50
N ASN A 382 22.18 -0.46 -26.86
CA ASN A 382 21.22 -0.51 -25.73
C ASN A 382 19.89 0.16 -26.11
N LYS A 383 18.90 -0.04 -25.26
CA LYS A 383 17.61 0.66 -25.30
C LYS A 383 17.35 1.34 -23.97
N ALA A 384 16.73 2.50 -24.00
CA ALA A 384 16.28 3.21 -22.79
C ALA A 384 15.06 4.10 -23.10
N GLY A 385 14.30 4.45 -22.07
CA GLY A 385 13.14 5.31 -22.20
C GLY A 385 12.35 5.43 -20.90
N LEU A 386 11.06 5.70 -21.01
CA LEU A 386 10.16 5.91 -19.91
C LEU A 386 8.87 5.10 -20.11
N VAL A 387 8.43 4.39 -19.07
CA VAL A 387 7.23 3.57 -19.11
C VAL A 387 6.41 3.76 -17.84
N LEU A 388 5.08 3.71 -17.95
CA LEU A 388 4.20 3.31 -16.88
C LEU A 388 4.26 1.79 -16.81
N PHE A 389 4.50 1.25 -15.64
CA PHE A 389 4.75 -0.17 -15.45
C PHE A 389 3.99 -0.71 -14.25
N TYR A 390 3.15 -1.69 -14.46
CA TYR A 390 2.51 -2.44 -13.40
C TYR A 390 3.17 -3.82 -13.22
N ASN A 391 3.35 -4.56 -14.32
CA ASN A 391 4.09 -5.83 -14.36
C ASN A 391 4.56 -6.13 -15.80
N GLU A 392 5.20 -7.28 -16.02
CA GLU A 392 5.75 -7.70 -17.32
C GLU A 392 4.70 -7.83 -18.43
N LYS A 393 3.42 -7.90 -18.09
CA LYS A 393 2.27 -8.04 -19.01
C LYS A 393 1.42 -6.79 -19.09
N ALA A 394 1.71 -5.78 -18.27
CA ALA A 394 0.92 -4.57 -18.15
C ALA A 394 1.84 -3.35 -17.99
N PHE A 395 2.25 -2.77 -19.12
CA PHE A 395 3.01 -1.53 -19.19
C PHE A 395 2.72 -0.78 -20.49
N ALA A 396 2.94 0.54 -20.46
CA ALA A 396 2.80 1.42 -21.60
C ALA A 396 3.87 2.51 -21.57
N GLY A 397 4.43 2.88 -22.72
CA GLY A 397 5.47 3.91 -22.75
C GLY A 397 6.30 3.92 -24.03
N VAL A 398 7.42 4.60 -23.97
CA VAL A 398 8.33 4.81 -25.11
C VAL A 398 9.74 4.43 -24.71
N ILE A 399 10.37 3.59 -25.53
CA ILE A 399 11.81 3.31 -25.44
C ILE A 399 12.48 3.61 -26.79
N SER A 400 13.78 3.86 -26.79
CA SER A 400 14.57 4.10 -28.02
C SER A 400 15.86 3.29 -28.02
N ASP A 401 16.25 2.81 -29.17
CA ASP A 401 17.57 2.25 -29.46
C ASP A 401 18.57 3.30 -30.01
N GLY A 402 18.13 4.57 -30.07
CA GLY A 402 18.83 5.69 -30.63
C GLY A 402 18.66 5.85 -32.16
N LYS A 403 18.03 4.88 -32.85
CA LYS A 403 17.64 4.95 -34.27
C LYS A 403 16.12 5.05 -34.43
N ASN A 404 15.37 4.38 -33.55
CA ASN A 404 13.92 4.35 -33.55
C ASN A 404 13.38 4.62 -32.14
N PHE A 405 12.18 5.15 -32.06
CA PHE A 405 11.30 5.11 -30.89
C PHE A 405 10.33 3.94 -31.07
N THR A 406 10.22 3.11 -30.03
CA THR A 406 9.25 2.02 -29.95
C THR A 406 8.19 2.39 -28.94
N VAL A 407 6.94 2.41 -29.38
CA VAL A 407 5.77 2.67 -28.52
C VAL A 407 5.21 1.34 -28.04
N TYR A 408 4.98 1.24 -26.74
CA TYR A 408 4.31 0.11 -26.09
C TYR A 408 2.93 0.53 -25.56
N ARG A 409 1.93 -0.33 -25.80
CA ARG A 409 0.58 -0.23 -25.23
C ARG A 409 0.20 -1.60 -24.69
N ASN A 410 -0.16 -1.66 -23.41
CA ASN A 410 -0.53 -2.90 -22.72
C ASN A 410 0.49 -4.06 -22.96
N ALA A 411 1.78 -3.75 -22.77
CA ALA A 411 2.93 -4.63 -22.99
C ALA A 411 3.18 -5.06 -24.46
N GLU A 412 2.38 -4.63 -25.41
CA GLU A 412 2.56 -4.91 -26.84
C GLU A 412 3.29 -3.76 -27.53
N GLN A 413 4.24 -4.11 -28.38
CA GLN A 413 4.87 -3.14 -29.29
C GLN A 413 3.86 -2.80 -30.40
N THR A 414 3.39 -1.54 -30.43
CA THR A 414 2.38 -1.10 -31.38
C THR A 414 2.96 -0.32 -32.55
N GLU A 415 3.99 0.47 -32.30
CA GLU A 415 4.56 1.36 -33.32
C GLU A 415 6.09 1.42 -33.21
N THR A 416 6.73 1.58 -34.36
CA THR A 416 8.16 1.90 -34.48
C THR A 416 8.33 3.14 -35.37
N ILE A 417 8.83 4.23 -34.77
CA ILE A 417 8.92 5.54 -35.37
C ILE A 417 10.41 5.90 -35.53
N PRO A 418 10.89 6.33 -36.70
CA PRO A 418 12.28 6.75 -36.86
C PRO A 418 12.67 7.86 -35.89
N ASN A 419 13.73 7.67 -35.13
CA ASN A 419 14.25 8.66 -34.21
C ASN A 419 15.18 9.65 -34.95
N LYS A 420 14.64 10.84 -35.25
CA LYS A 420 15.41 11.93 -35.89
C LYS A 420 16.15 12.82 -34.88
N ILE A 421 15.98 12.59 -33.58
CA ILE A 421 16.60 13.38 -32.49
C ILE A 421 18.01 12.84 -32.19
N GLY A 422 18.19 11.51 -32.28
CA GLY A 422 19.42 10.83 -31.94
C GLY A 422 19.37 10.17 -30.54
N ARG A 423 20.56 9.93 -29.96
CA ARG A 423 20.71 9.17 -28.72
C ARG A 423 20.43 9.95 -27.44
N ASN A 424 20.39 11.29 -27.51
CA ASN A 424 20.10 12.19 -26.40
C ASN A 424 18.74 12.85 -26.67
N PHE A 425 17.77 12.60 -25.83
CA PHE A 425 16.41 13.11 -25.95
C PHE A 425 15.74 13.18 -24.57
N LYS A 426 14.66 13.93 -24.52
CA LYS A 426 13.74 13.93 -23.39
C LYS A 426 12.49 13.12 -23.76
N VAL A 427 12.00 12.34 -22.82
CA VAL A 427 10.73 11.64 -22.96
C VAL A 427 9.80 12.05 -21.83
N LYS A 428 8.53 12.24 -22.17
CA LYS A 428 7.48 12.68 -21.25
C LYS A 428 6.25 11.81 -21.41
N LEU A 429 5.68 11.41 -20.28
CA LEU A 429 4.35 10.81 -20.20
C LEU A 429 3.44 11.77 -19.44
N LEU A 430 2.29 12.09 -20.02
CA LEU A 430 1.23 12.85 -19.38
C LEU A 430 0.06 11.89 -19.16
N ASN A 431 -0.21 11.58 -17.89
CA ASN A 431 -1.37 10.79 -17.51
C ASN A 431 -2.51 11.70 -17.09
N GLN A 432 -3.68 11.51 -17.69
CA GLN A 432 -4.92 12.20 -17.33
C GLN A 432 -6.01 11.15 -17.00
N GLY A 433 -6.09 10.80 -15.73
CA GLY A 433 -6.89 9.68 -15.28
C GLY A 433 -6.30 8.35 -15.78
N ASN A 434 -7.01 7.69 -16.70
CA ASN A 434 -6.57 6.43 -17.30
C ASN A 434 -6.14 6.59 -18.77
N LYS A 435 -5.85 7.81 -19.22
CA LYS A 435 -5.41 8.12 -20.59
C LYS A 435 -4.02 8.73 -20.59
N VAL A 436 -3.11 8.14 -21.35
CA VAL A 436 -1.71 8.54 -21.40
C VAL A 436 -1.36 9.12 -22.78
N LYS A 437 -0.71 10.27 -22.74
CA LYS A 437 -0.05 10.89 -23.89
C LYS A 437 1.46 10.72 -23.75
N MET A 438 2.11 10.29 -24.83
CA MET A 438 3.54 9.99 -24.89
C MET A 438 4.23 10.95 -25.86
N MET A 439 5.25 11.63 -25.38
CA MET A 439 5.92 12.68 -26.14
C MET A 439 7.44 12.57 -26.01
N VAL A 440 8.14 13.03 -27.04
CA VAL A 440 9.60 13.16 -27.07
C VAL A 440 10.01 14.56 -27.52
N SER A 441 11.17 15.00 -27.06
CA SER A 441 11.77 16.28 -27.43
C SER A 441 13.28 16.19 -27.49
N LYS A 442 13.92 17.03 -28.27
CA LYS A 442 15.37 17.18 -28.28
C LYS A 442 15.88 17.99 -27.09
N ASP A 443 15.18 19.06 -26.76
CA ASP A 443 15.65 20.11 -25.84
C ASP A 443 14.63 20.47 -24.73
N GLY A 444 13.39 19.94 -24.82
CA GLY A 444 12.30 20.25 -23.88
C GLY A 444 11.42 21.42 -24.30
N ASN A 445 11.75 22.15 -25.38
CA ASN A 445 10.97 23.30 -25.86
C ASN A 445 9.86 22.87 -26.84
N ALA A 446 10.22 22.02 -27.82
CA ALA A 446 9.28 21.48 -28.80
C ALA A 446 9.09 19.98 -28.59
N TRP A 447 7.84 19.56 -28.43
CA TRP A 447 7.45 18.18 -28.16
C TRP A 447 6.76 17.55 -29.37
N THR A 448 7.22 16.37 -29.76
CA THR A 448 6.58 15.52 -30.76
C THR A 448 5.75 14.46 -30.05
N VAL A 449 4.45 14.42 -30.35
CA VAL A 449 3.54 13.37 -29.86
C VAL A 449 3.82 12.07 -30.62
N LEU A 450 4.10 11.01 -29.92
CA LEU A 450 4.28 9.66 -30.48
C LEU A 450 3.03 8.80 -30.33
N ALA A 451 2.30 8.99 -29.22
CA ALA A 451 1.02 8.33 -28.97
C ALA A 451 0.14 9.23 -28.10
N GLU A 452 -1.16 9.14 -28.27
CA GLU A 452 -2.16 9.91 -27.54
C GLU A 452 -3.36 9.04 -27.20
N ASP A 453 -4.09 9.38 -26.15
CA ASP A 453 -5.27 8.65 -25.65
C ASP A 453 -5.04 7.15 -25.39
N VAL A 454 -3.80 6.78 -25.02
CA VAL A 454 -3.47 5.39 -24.69
C VAL A 454 -4.19 4.99 -23.41
N ASP A 455 -5.13 4.05 -23.52
CA ASP A 455 -5.88 3.54 -22.38
C ASP A 455 -5.00 2.64 -21.51
N VAL A 456 -4.92 2.95 -20.22
CA VAL A 456 -4.18 2.19 -19.21
C VAL A 456 -5.08 1.69 -18.09
N SER A 457 -6.40 1.79 -18.25
CA SER A 457 -7.40 1.44 -17.23
C SER A 457 -7.31 -0.01 -16.74
N ASP A 458 -6.77 -0.92 -17.56
CA ASP A 458 -6.58 -2.33 -17.22
C ASP A 458 -5.20 -2.64 -16.59
N MET A 459 -4.33 -1.64 -16.39
CA MET A 459 -3.01 -1.81 -15.80
C MET A 459 -3.08 -1.77 -14.27
N HIS A 460 -3.68 -2.78 -13.65
CA HIS A 460 -3.88 -2.84 -12.20
C HIS A 460 -4.05 -4.26 -11.67
N HIS A 461 -4.06 -4.40 -10.34
CA HIS A 461 -4.13 -5.67 -9.62
C HIS A 461 -5.29 -6.56 -10.06
N ASN A 462 -6.52 -6.05 -10.10
CA ASN A 462 -7.73 -6.84 -10.41
C ASN A 462 -7.76 -7.46 -11.81
N LYS A 463 -6.99 -6.92 -12.77
CA LYS A 463 -6.86 -7.50 -14.12
C LYS A 463 -5.71 -8.48 -14.23
N SER A 464 -4.64 -8.26 -13.48
CA SER A 464 -3.41 -9.06 -13.57
C SER A 464 -3.43 -10.30 -12.69
N VAL A 465 -4.17 -10.27 -11.59
CA VAL A 465 -4.23 -11.32 -10.58
C VAL A 465 -5.10 -12.50 -11.00
N SER A 466 -6.09 -12.31 -11.88
CA SER A 466 -6.93 -13.40 -12.40
C SER A 466 -6.15 -14.58 -13.01
N TYR A 467 -4.83 -14.43 -13.23
CA TYR A 467 -3.93 -15.49 -13.69
C TYR A 467 -2.96 -16.02 -12.62
N THR A 468 -2.77 -15.33 -11.49
CA THR A 468 -1.78 -15.71 -10.47
C THR A 468 -2.42 -16.34 -9.23
N HIS A 469 -3.58 -15.90 -8.79
CA HIS A 469 -4.27 -16.50 -7.65
C HIS A 469 -4.84 -17.89 -7.95
N LEU A 470 -5.37 -18.13 -9.13
CA LEU A 470 -5.84 -19.45 -9.55
C LEU A 470 -4.75 -20.52 -9.52
N ARG A 471 -3.47 -20.16 -9.70
CA ARG A 471 -2.34 -21.11 -9.61
C ARG A 471 -1.83 -21.34 -8.19
N ALA A 472 -2.07 -20.45 -7.25
CA ALA A 472 -1.66 -20.63 -5.85
C ALA A 472 -2.61 -21.57 -5.09
N HIS A 473 -3.86 -21.68 -5.52
CA HIS A 473 -4.86 -22.60 -4.93
C HIS A 473 -4.88 -23.99 -5.55
N GLU A 474 -4.35 -24.20 -6.76
CA GLU A 474 -4.30 -25.50 -7.43
C GLU A 474 -3.10 -26.39 -7.02
N THR A 475 -2.28 -25.96 -6.09
CA THR A 475 -1.09 -26.72 -5.59
C THR A 475 -1.17 -27.04 -4.10
N LEU A 476 -2.34 -27.43 -3.62
CA LEU A 476 -2.51 -28.06 -2.31
C LEU A 476 -2.74 -29.56 -2.46
#